data_336bf6a83885f40503f44081e585a04f
#
_entry.id   336bf6a83885f40503f44081e585a04f
#
_cell.length_a   1.000
_cell.length_b   1.000
_cell.length_c   1.000
_cell.angle_alpha   90.00
_cell.angle_beta   90.00
_cell.angle_gamma   90.00
#
_symmetry.space_group_name_H-M   'P 1'
#
loop_
_entity.id
_entity.type
_entity.pdbx_description
1 polymer ?
#
loop_
_entity_poly.entity_id
_entity_poly.type
_entity_poly.pdbx_seq_one_letter_code
_entity_poly.pdbx_strand_id
1 'polypeptide(L)'
;MIVRLVGSEMCIRDSSSSPANKLEPLKRPMSTMTPVMVFDAEGSLKLITGSPGGSQIPGVILQVLINNLEFNLDIGAASMVPRIHQDSQSLSLEYEKFLSDDTLRILESYGHKLELSDTMGSTQSIEIIDGVRYGYADLRRPNAKVSVQ
;
A
#
# COMPACT_ATOMS: atom_id res chain seq x y z
N MET A 1 28.53 -4.41 -9.75
CA MET A 1 27.55 -3.87 -8.78
C MET A 1 26.30 -4.75 -8.88
N ILE A 2 26.10 -5.66 -7.93
CA ILE A 2 24.92 -6.54 -7.93
C ILE A 2 23.84 -5.76 -7.20
N VAL A 3 22.89 -5.21 -7.94
CA VAL A 3 21.66 -4.67 -7.37
C VAL A 3 20.82 -5.88 -6.95
N ARG A 4 20.86 -6.24 -5.68
CA ARG A 4 19.89 -7.16 -5.10
C ARG A 4 18.58 -6.41 -4.96
N LEU A 5 17.62 -6.71 -5.81
CA LEU A 5 16.22 -6.37 -5.60
C LEU A 5 15.68 -7.25 -4.46
N VAL A 6 16.01 -6.89 -3.23
CA VAL A 6 15.47 -7.56 -2.03
C VAL A 6 14.03 -7.14 -1.88
N GLY A 7 13.11 -8.08 -2.03
CA GLY A 7 11.67 -7.90 -1.87
C GLY A 7 10.84 -7.98 -3.15
N SER A 8 11.48 -8.18 -4.31
CA SER A 8 10.73 -8.34 -5.56
C SER A 8 9.96 -9.66 -5.64
N GLU A 9 10.40 -10.70 -4.94
CA GLU A 9 9.75 -12.01 -4.96
C GLU A 9 8.33 -11.98 -4.38
N MET A 10 8.09 -11.16 -3.36
CA MET A 10 6.77 -11.00 -2.76
C MET A 10 5.83 -10.09 -3.57
N CYS A 11 6.39 -9.32 -4.50
CA CYS A 11 5.65 -8.41 -5.37
C CYS A 11 5.48 -8.97 -6.79
N ILE A 12 6.09 -10.10 -7.08
CA ILE A 12 5.92 -10.83 -8.34
C ILE A 12 4.76 -11.80 -8.13
N ARG A 13 3.68 -11.58 -8.84
CA ARG A 13 2.58 -12.52 -8.88
C ARG A 13 2.97 -13.68 -9.77
N ASP A 14 3.35 -14.81 -9.19
CA ASP A 14 3.41 -16.07 -9.91
C ASP A 14 1.98 -16.47 -10.27
N SER A 15 1.65 -16.41 -11.52
CA SER A 15 0.35 -16.87 -11.97
C SER A 15 0.46 -18.26 -12.56
N SER A 16 0.50 -19.24 -11.68
CA SER A 16 0.12 -20.60 -12.00
C SER A 16 -1.28 -20.70 -12.66
N SER A 17 -2.09 -19.64 -12.55
CA SER A 17 -3.47 -19.59 -13.04
C SER A 17 -3.65 -18.99 -14.44
N SER A 18 -2.64 -18.32 -15.01
CA SER A 18 -2.74 -17.74 -16.35
C SER A 18 -1.55 -18.11 -17.24
N PRO A 19 -1.77 -18.76 -18.39
CA PRO A 19 -0.70 -19.06 -19.34
C PRO A 19 0.10 -17.83 -19.80
N ALA A 20 -0.55 -16.64 -19.81
CA ALA A 20 0.07 -15.40 -20.19
C ALA A 20 1.21 -14.98 -19.23
N ASN A 21 1.13 -15.38 -17.96
CA ASN A 21 2.09 -15.00 -16.92
C ASN A 21 3.03 -16.14 -16.50
N LYS A 22 2.98 -17.28 -17.19
CA LYS A 22 3.86 -18.41 -16.93
C LYS A 22 5.33 -18.01 -17.00
N LEU A 23 6.13 -18.46 -16.05
CA LEU A 23 7.57 -18.23 -16.03
C LEU A 23 8.23 -18.91 -17.23
N GLU A 24 8.88 -18.12 -18.07
CA GLU A 24 9.61 -18.56 -19.24
C GLU A 24 10.87 -17.69 -19.44
N PRO A 25 11.94 -18.23 -20.06
CA PRO A 25 13.12 -17.44 -20.36
C PRO A 25 12.79 -16.17 -21.16
N LEU A 26 13.43 -15.04 -20.81
CA LEU A 26 13.26 -13.73 -21.44
C LEU A 26 11.87 -13.08 -21.25
N LYS A 27 10.98 -13.68 -20.51
CA LYS A 27 9.67 -13.13 -20.19
C LYS A 27 9.73 -12.23 -18.95
N ARG A 28 9.08 -11.07 -19.02
CA ARG A 28 8.99 -10.16 -17.87
C ARG A 28 8.01 -10.74 -16.85
N PRO A 29 8.38 -10.81 -15.55
CA PRO A 29 7.43 -11.19 -14.51
C PRO A 29 6.35 -10.12 -14.37
N MET A 30 5.15 -10.53 -14.00
CA MET A 30 4.11 -9.61 -13.57
C MET A 30 4.49 -9.02 -12.20
N SER A 31 4.43 -7.71 -12.06
CA SER A 31 4.73 -7.01 -10.82
C SER A 31 3.56 -6.12 -10.42
N THR A 32 3.27 -6.07 -9.13
CA THR A 32 2.32 -5.16 -8.49
C THR A 32 3.02 -4.02 -7.74
N MET A 33 4.34 -3.91 -7.84
CA MET A 33 5.08 -2.82 -7.21
C MET A 33 4.58 -1.46 -7.70
N THR A 34 4.23 -0.60 -6.75
CA THR A 34 3.62 0.71 -7.01
C THR A 34 4.32 1.77 -6.16
N PRO A 35 5.63 2.03 -6.37
CA PRO A 35 6.27 3.19 -5.75
C PRO A 35 5.70 4.46 -6.35
N VAL A 36 5.40 5.46 -5.51
CA VAL A 36 4.76 6.70 -5.94
C VAL A 36 5.56 7.91 -5.48
N MET A 37 5.67 8.90 -6.37
CA MET A 37 6.10 10.25 -6.07
C MET A 37 4.98 11.21 -6.47
N VAL A 38 4.59 12.10 -5.56
CA VAL A 38 3.58 13.13 -5.79
C VAL A 38 4.27 14.47 -5.89
N PHE A 39 3.90 15.23 -6.92
CA PHE A 39 4.40 16.58 -7.16
C PHE A 39 3.22 17.56 -7.14
N ASP A 40 3.47 18.79 -6.72
CA ASP A 40 2.48 19.88 -6.86
C ASP A 40 2.40 20.39 -8.32
N ALA A 41 1.55 21.35 -8.56
CA ALA A 41 1.35 21.96 -9.88
C ALA A 41 2.60 22.67 -10.40
N GLU A 42 3.46 23.11 -9.52
CA GLU A 42 4.73 23.78 -9.80
C GLU A 42 5.88 22.80 -10.04
N GLY A 43 5.61 21.48 -9.89
CA GLY A 43 6.60 20.44 -10.08
C GLY A 43 7.48 20.14 -8.85
N SER A 44 7.14 20.69 -7.68
CA SER A 44 7.86 20.41 -6.44
C SER A 44 7.40 19.09 -5.82
N LEU A 45 8.34 18.28 -5.37
CA LEU A 45 8.05 17.00 -4.74
C LEU A 45 7.37 17.20 -3.38
N LYS A 46 6.23 16.53 -3.16
CA LYS A 46 5.42 16.60 -1.94
C LYS A 46 5.42 15.32 -1.13
N LEU A 47 5.38 14.18 -1.78
CA LEU A 47 5.29 12.90 -1.10
C LEU A 47 6.01 11.81 -1.90
N ILE A 48 6.72 10.95 -1.17
CA ILE A 48 7.24 9.69 -1.69
C ILE A 48 6.69 8.58 -0.80
N THR A 49 6.12 7.55 -1.40
CA THR A 49 5.61 6.41 -0.63
C THR A 49 5.74 5.10 -1.39
N GLY A 50 5.82 4.02 -0.66
CA GLY A 50 5.85 2.66 -1.18
C GLY A 50 5.53 1.65 -0.09
N SER A 51 5.05 0.48 -0.49
CA SER A 51 4.67 -0.60 0.44
C SER A 51 5.03 -1.96 -0.11
N PRO A 52 5.42 -2.93 0.72
CA PRO A 52 5.30 -4.35 0.40
C PRO A 52 3.83 -4.79 0.53
N GLY A 53 3.47 -5.98 0.04
CA GLY A 53 2.13 -6.55 0.25
C GLY A 53 1.56 -7.31 -0.94
N GLY A 54 2.37 -7.66 -1.94
CA GLY A 54 1.89 -8.45 -3.09
C GLY A 54 0.75 -7.77 -3.83
N SER A 55 -0.38 -8.47 -4.02
CA SER A 55 -1.57 -7.94 -4.72
C SER A 55 -2.23 -6.75 -4.01
N GLN A 56 -2.00 -6.59 -2.71
CA GLN A 56 -2.57 -5.50 -1.90
C GLN A 56 -1.86 -4.15 -2.13
N ILE A 57 -0.64 -4.12 -2.69
CA ILE A 57 0.20 -2.91 -2.78
C ILE A 57 -0.55 -1.72 -3.42
N PRO A 58 -1.18 -1.85 -4.59
CA PRO A 58 -1.86 -0.71 -5.21
C PRO A 58 -2.98 -0.13 -4.34
N GLY A 59 -3.78 -1.02 -3.71
CA GLY A 59 -4.88 -0.62 -2.82
C GLY A 59 -4.39 0.06 -1.53
N VAL A 60 -3.30 -0.43 -0.95
CA VAL A 60 -2.66 0.17 0.23
C VAL A 60 -2.15 1.58 -0.09
N ILE A 61 -1.41 1.74 -1.19
CA ILE A 61 -0.88 3.03 -1.61
C ILE A 61 -2.02 4.01 -1.93
N LEU A 62 -3.05 3.56 -2.65
CA LEU A 62 -4.21 4.40 -2.98
C LEU A 62 -4.89 4.95 -1.73
N GLN A 63 -5.14 4.10 -0.72
CA GLN A 63 -5.79 4.53 0.53
C GLN A 63 -4.93 5.55 1.28
N VAL A 64 -3.62 5.36 1.36
CA VAL A 64 -2.72 6.34 1.99
C VAL A 64 -2.71 7.67 1.23
N LEU A 65 -2.69 7.64 -0.10
CA LEU A 65 -2.76 8.86 -0.92
C LEU A 65 -4.08 9.61 -0.72
N ILE A 66 -5.22 8.91 -0.72
CA ILE A 66 -6.53 9.53 -0.47
C ILE A 66 -6.58 10.15 0.93
N ASN A 67 -6.10 9.43 1.95
CA ASN A 67 -6.08 9.94 3.32
C ASN A 67 -5.22 11.19 3.47
N ASN A 68 -4.06 11.22 2.82
CA ASN A 68 -3.16 12.37 2.87
C ASN A 68 -3.65 13.54 2.00
N LEU A 69 -3.96 13.28 0.72
CA LEU A 69 -4.21 14.34 -0.26
C LEU A 69 -5.65 14.89 -0.22
N GLU A 70 -6.65 14.03 0.03
CA GLU A 70 -8.06 14.43 0.02
C GLU A 70 -8.58 14.75 1.43
N PHE A 71 -8.19 13.94 2.42
CA PHE A 71 -8.61 14.15 3.80
C PHE A 71 -7.62 14.97 4.63
N ASN A 72 -6.50 15.40 4.04
CA ASN A 72 -5.47 16.23 4.68
C ASN A 72 -4.93 15.67 6.00
N LEU A 73 -4.86 14.35 6.12
CA LEU A 73 -4.17 13.71 7.23
C LEU A 73 -2.65 13.81 7.02
N ASP A 74 -1.88 14.09 8.07
CA ASP A 74 -0.43 13.94 7.99
C ASP A 74 -0.05 12.51 7.60
N ILE A 75 1.14 12.31 7.04
CA ILE A 75 1.53 11.03 6.48
C ILE A 75 1.57 9.90 7.51
N GLY A 76 1.82 10.21 8.78
CA GLY A 76 1.76 9.25 9.87
C GLY A 76 0.34 8.79 10.12
N ALA A 77 -0.60 9.72 10.31
CA ALA A 77 -2.02 9.44 10.48
C ALA A 77 -2.59 8.73 9.25
N ALA A 78 -2.32 9.22 8.04
CA ALA A 78 -2.76 8.63 6.78
C ALA A 78 -2.33 7.16 6.63
N SER A 79 -1.10 6.83 7.07
CA SER A 79 -0.56 5.48 7.03
C SER A 79 -1.16 4.55 8.10
N MET A 80 -1.65 5.10 9.23
CA MET A 80 -2.18 4.32 10.34
C MET A 80 -3.66 3.98 10.24
N VAL A 81 -4.42 4.65 9.38
CA VAL A 81 -5.84 4.32 9.14
C VAL A 81 -5.98 2.83 8.81
N PRO A 82 -6.93 2.11 9.44
CA PRO A 82 -7.22 0.73 9.10
C PRO A 82 -7.58 0.58 7.62
N ARG A 83 -7.04 -0.44 6.99
CA ARG A 83 -7.15 -0.66 5.55
C ARG A 83 -8.19 -1.70 5.20
N ILE A 84 -8.71 -1.58 3.99
CA ILE A 84 -9.58 -2.57 3.36
C ILE A 84 -8.94 -3.06 2.07
N HIS A 85 -9.23 -4.29 1.68
CA HIS A 85 -8.76 -4.85 0.42
C HIS A 85 -9.76 -5.86 -0.14
N GLN A 86 -9.92 -5.85 -1.45
CA GLN A 86 -10.62 -6.92 -2.17
C GLN A 86 -9.81 -7.29 -3.41
N ASP A 87 -9.36 -8.53 -3.48
CA ASP A 87 -8.75 -9.08 -4.69
C ASP A 87 -9.86 -9.40 -5.70
N SER A 88 -9.56 -9.28 -6.98
CA SER A 88 -10.49 -9.62 -8.08
C SER A 88 -11.00 -11.07 -8.05
N GLN A 89 -10.33 -11.95 -7.33
CA GLN A 89 -10.70 -13.36 -7.17
C GLN A 89 -11.39 -13.64 -5.82
N SER A 90 -11.43 -12.67 -4.90
CA SER A 90 -12.08 -12.81 -3.60
C SER A 90 -13.54 -12.34 -3.68
N LEU A 91 -14.44 -13.12 -3.07
CA LEU A 91 -15.83 -12.73 -2.86
C LEU A 91 -16.01 -11.89 -1.59
N SER A 92 -14.97 -11.77 -0.77
CA SER A 92 -14.99 -11.06 0.51
C SER A 92 -14.14 -9.80 0.42
N LEU A 93 -14.62 -8.74 1.09
CA LEU A 93 -13.85 -7.55 1.39
C LEU A 93 -13.09 -7.77 2.70
N GLU A 94 -11.78 -7.88 2.60
CA GLU A 94 -10.89 -7.97 3.75
C GLU A 94 -10.77 -6.62 4.43
N TYR A 95 -10.71 -6.61 5.76
CA TYR A 95 -10.50 -5.39 6.54
C TYR A 95 -9.55 -5.61 7.71
N GLU A 96 -8.79 -4.58 8.06
CA GLU A 96 -7.91 -4.61 9.23
C GLU A 96 -8.68 -4.35 10.52
N LYS A 97 -8.13 -4.87 11.61
CA LYS A 97 -8.60 -4.59 12.97
C LYS A 97 -8.67 -3.08 13.23
N PHE A 98 -9.62 -2.67 14.06
CA PHE A 98 -9.92 -1.28 14.42
C PHE A 98 -10.67 -0.43 13.38
N LEU A 99 -11.14 -1.02 12.29
CA LEU A 99 -12.18 -0.36 11.50
C LEU A 99 -13.46 -0.23 12.35
N SER A 100 -14.14 0.92 12.31
CA SER A 100 -15.29 1.16 13.19
C SER A 100 -16.46 0.23 12.87
N ASP A 101 -17.20 -0.18 13.90
CA ASP A 101 -18.41 -1.02 13.73
C ASP A 101 -19.46 -0.37 12.81
N ASP A 102 -19.57 0.96 12.84
CA ASP A 102 -20.49 1.68 11.96
C ASP A 102 -20.06 1.58 10.50
N THR A 103 -18.76 1.70 10.22
CA THR A 103 -18.20 1.50 8.87
C THR A 103 -18.44 0.07 8.40
N LEU A 104 -18.25 -0.92 9.26
CA LEU A 104 -18.51 -2.33 8.92
C LEU A 104 -19.99 -2.55 8.57
N ARG A 105 -20.93 -2.03 9.37
CA ARG A 105 -22.37 -2.12 9.08
C ARG A 105 -22.75 -1.45 7.75
N ILE A 106 -22.13 -0.30 7.44
CA ILE A 106 -22.37 0.39 6.16
C ILE A 106 -21.89 -0.47 4.99
N LEU A 107 -20.69 -1.03 5.08
CA LEU A 107 -20.15 -1.91 4.05
C LEU A 107 -21.01 -3.16 3.84
N GLU A 108 -21.50 -3.78 4.92
CA GLU A 108 -22.45 -4.90 4.85
C GLU A 108 -23.76 -4.47 4.18
N SER A 109 -24.28 -3.26 4.49
CA SER A 109 -25.50 -2.73 3.87
C SER A 109 -25.38 -2.51 2.37
N TYR A 110 -24.16 -2.32 1.88
CA TYR A 110 -23.82 -2.25 0.45
C TYR A 110 -23.65 -3.63 -0.19
N GLY A 111 -23.82 -4.70 0.59
CA GLY A 111 -23.73 -6.06 0.10
C GLY A 111 -22.34 -6.70 0.15
N HIS A 112 -21.37 -6.04 0.79
CA HIS A 112 -20.05 -6.64 0.96
C HIS A 112 -20.09 -7.75 2.01
N LYS A 113 -19.48 -8.88 1.68
CA LYS A 113 -19.16 -9.92 2.66
C LYS A 113 -17.82 -9.54 3.29
N LEU A 114 -17.83 -9.31 4.60
CA LEU A 114 -16.63 -8.84 5.33
C LEU A 114 -15.81 -10.00 5.90
N GLU A 115 -14.51 -9.86 5.86
CA GLU A 115 -13.56 -10.81 6.43
C GLU A 115 -12.44 -10.07 7.16
N LEU A 116 -12.26 -10.38 8.45
CA LEU A 116 -11.16 -9.82 9.23
C LEU A 116 -9.84 -10.41 8.73
N SER A 117 -8.92 -9.55 8.35
CA SER A 117 -7.59 -9.91 7.90
C SER A 117 -6.52 -9.44 8.88
N ASP A 118 -5.32 -9.95 8.71
CA ASP A 118 -4.14 -9.41 9.35
C ASP A 118 -3.77 -8.04 8.78
N THR A 119 -2.62 -7.50 9.16
CA THR A 119 -2.12 -6.23 8.66
C THR A 119 -1.87 -6.25 7.15
N MET A 120 -2.30 -5.21 6.44
CA MET A 120 -2.17 -5.04 5.00
C MET A 120 -1.02 -4.10 4.66
N GLY A 121 0.04 -4.64 4.07
CA GLY A 121 1.20 -3.87 3.67
C GLY A 121 1.94 -3.22 4.85
N SER A 122 2.83 -2.29 4.54
CA SER A 122 3.57 -1.47 5.50
C SER A 122 4.22 -0.33 4.75
N THR A 123 3.63 0.86 4.78
CA THR A 123 4.12 1.99 4.00
C THR A 123 5.38 2.59 4.59
N GLN A 124 6.32 2.96 3.71
CA GLN A 124 7.48 3.75 4.04
C GLN A 124 7.35 5.05 3.27
N SER A 125 7.25 6.16 3.96
CA SER A 125 6.83 7.42 3.35
C SER A 125 7.68 8.59 3.80
N ILE A 126 7.83 9.56 2.91
CA ILE A 126 8.44 10.88 3.19
C ILE A 126 7.51 11.93 2.63
N GLU A 127 6.97 12.78 3.50
CA GLU A 127 6.18 13.96 3.15
C GLU A 127 7.05 15.20 3.24
N ILE A 128 6.84 16.16 2.34
CA ILE A 128 7.61 17.41 2.30
C ILE A 128 6.63 18.57 2.43
N ILE A 129 6.71 19.29 3.55
CA ILE A 129 5.90 20.45 3.87
C ILE A 129 6.84 21.64 4.12
N ASP A 130 6.69 22.70 3.35
CA ASP A 130 7.51 23.92 3.45
C ASP A 130 9.03 23.64 3.46
N GLY A 131 9.46 22.67 2.62
CA GLY A 131 10.85 22.27 2.51
C GLY A 131 11.35 21.33 3.63
N VAL A 132 10.55 21.08 4.65
CA VAL A 132 10.85 20.13 5.74
C VAL A 132 10.40 18.73 5.36
N ARG A 133 11.24 17.74 5.63
CA ARG A 133 10.97 16.32 5.34
C ARG A 133 10.46 15.60 6.57
N TYR A 134 9.28 15.02 6.47
CA TYR A 134 8.64 14.22 7.52
C TYR A 134 8.66 12.75 7.07
N GLY A 135 9.54 11.96 7.69
CA GLY A 135 9.62 10.53 7.42
C GLY A 135 8.67 9.74 8.32
N TYR A 136 8.01 8.75 7.76
CA TYR A 136 7.17 7.83 8.51
C TYR A 136 7.44 6.38 8.11
N ALA A 137 7.69 5.53 9.10
CA ALA A 137 7.81 4.09 8.96
C ALA A 137 6.60 3.41 9.60
N ASP A 138 5.81 2.74 8.80
CA ASP A 138 4.55 2.10 9.22
C ASP A 138 4.80 1.01 10.27
N LEU A 139 4.14 1.14 11.40
CA LEU A 139 4.29 0.26 12.56
C LEU A 139 3.74 -1.16 12.36
N ARG A 140 3.06 -1.43 11.24
CA ARG A 140 2.63 -2.78 10.86
C ARG A 140 3.80 -3.73 10.65
N ARG A 141 5.00 -3.20 10.39
CA ARG A 141 6.24 -3.98 10.39
C ARG A 141 7.04 -3.73 11.66
N PRO A 142 7.37 -4.78 12.42
CA PRO A 142 8.27 -4.64 13.56
C PRO A 142 9.64 -4.13 13.10
N ASN A 143 10.25 -3.26 13.90
CA ASN A 143 11.56 -2.64 13.67
C ASN A 143 11.65 -1.66 12.48
N ALA A 144 10.51 -1.25 11.90
CA ALA A 144 10.52 -0.14 10.95
C ALA A 144 10.95 1.16 11.67
N LYS A 145 11.90 1.89 11.08
CA LYS A 145 12.47 3.11 11.68
C LYS A 145 12.71 4.16 10.62
N VAL A 146 12.58 5.41 11.02
CA VAL A 146 13.06 6.57 10.27
C VAL A 146 14.40 7.00 10.87
N SER A 147 15.38 7.27 10.02
CA SER A 147 16.65 7.88 10.41
C SER A 147 16.82 9.20 9.66
N VAL A 148 17.16 10.24 10.37
CA VAL A 148 17.48 11.56 9.81
C VAL A 148 18.98 11.80 10.02
N GLN A 149 19.67 12.21 8.96
CA GLN A 149 21.05 12.65 9.00
C GLN A 149 21.14 14.14 8.70
#